data_91fdff653ff23066c72e4e69861e414c
#
_entry.id   91fdff653ff23066c72e4e69861e414c
#
_cell.length_a   1.000
_cell.length_b   1.000
_cell.length_c   1.000
_cell.angle_alpha   90.00
_cell.angle_beta   90.00
_cell.angle_gamma   90.00
#
_symmetry.space_group_name_H-M   'P 1'
#
loop_
_entity.id
_entity.type
_entity.pdbx_description
1 polymer ?
#
loop_
_entity_poly.entity_id
_entity_poly.type
_entity_poly.pdbx_seq_one_letter_code
_entity_poly.pdbx_strand_id
1 'polypeptide(L)'
;MTSFPHADLSLTEDQQKASDAFSDWLQQKDAGLPFVLSGYAGSGKTFLSMRLLRQVESSGLCWTVVAPTHKAVGVLRQALNLEGLQPTWYPSTIHRLLRLKLKRQGDRELCESTEQTAGALEHLGLVLIDEASMVDSSLLSIALQCAHPFKTRLVFVGDPAQLPPVGESESPVFAMNRAISACLREVVRHQGPVLQLASCLRDRRLPCELPPLLPPVHSDLGQVGVLNRSDWLSRAQEGLRQAAACDNPDAARILCYTNRRLEALVPHARRAIHGEMADQMAVLPGEVLITRTAVMAPASSDGGETGEEPDLVLGSNRELVVEDVSPERCDLAEFGVAGEAQLSLAGLGVPVIETLNAKVRSGELELNLRLQPPSGSQAREQLDALLKRLAQEARTAGKRGGRSLWRRYFLVRDAFASLGPAAVLTVHRSQGSSFGEVFVADDVFPRSLERLARDRQVFHQQLAYVAVSRARHGVYLVGDGHRNAASWSKALRGSV
;
A
#
# COMPACT_ATOMS: atom_id res chain seq x y z
N MET A 1 -12.83 -24.79 -7.71
CA MET A 1 -12.07 -24.62 -8.97
C MET A 1 -13.07 -24.46 -10.10
N THR A 2 -13.46 -23.26 -10.42
CA THR A 2 -14.26 -22.96 -11.60
C THR A 2 -13.36 -22.16 -12.53
N SER A 3 -12.86 -22.84 -13.57
CA SER A 3 -12.16 -22.23 -14.68
C SER A 3 -13.15 -21.34 -15.44
N PHE A 4 -13.00 -20.05 -15.35
CA PHE A 4 -13.63 -19.13 -16.29
C PHE A 4 -12.81 -19.16 -17.60
N PRO A 5 -13.40 -19.56 -18.73
CA PRO A 5 -12.75 -19.43 -20.03
C PRO A 5 -12.76 -17.94 -20.42
N HIS A 6 -11.64 -17.25 -20.20
CA HIS A 6 -11.48 -15.84 -20.60
C HIS A 6 -11.23 -15.66 -22.13
N ALA A 7 -11.33 -16.72 -22.92
CA ALA A 7 -10.99 -16.69 -24.36
C ALA A 7 -11.97 -15.88 -25.23
N ASP A 8 -13.21 -15.61 -24.78
CA ASP A 8 -14.28 -15.05 -25.63
C ASP A 8 -14.94 -13.76 -25.14
N LEU A 9 -14.38 -13.08 -24.14
CA LEU A 9 -14.92 -11.78 -23.77
C LEU A 9 -14.54 -10.74 -24.83
N SER A 10 -15.53 -10.21 -25.55
CA SER A 10 -15.35 -9.08 -26.46
C SER A 10 -14.88 -7.85 -25.69
N LEU A 11 -13.91 -7.13 -26.25
CA LEU A 11 -13.45 -5.86 -25.72
C LEU A 11 -14.57 -4.82 -25.81
N THR A 12 -14.65 -3.94 -24.84
CA THR A 12 -15.49 -2.74 -24.95
C THR A 12 -14.91 -1.78 -26.00
N GLU A 13 -15.69 -0.78 -26.40
CA GLU A 13 -15.20 0.21 -27.37
C GLU A 13 -13.95 0.93 -26.89
N ASP A 14 -13.92 1.35 -25.63
CA ASP A 14 -12.75 1.99 -25.02
C ASP A 14 -11.54 1.04 -24.96
N GLN A 15 -11.76 -0.22 -24.61
CA GLN A 15 -10.72 -1.23 -24.57
C GLN A 15 -10.16 -1.55 -25.94
N GLN A 16 -11.03 -1.61 -26.97
CA GLN A 16 -10.59 -1.83 -28.35
C GLN A 16 -9.74 -0.66 -28.83
N LYS A 17 -10.21 0.58 -28.67
CA LYS A 17 -9.45 1.78 -29.02
C LYS A 17 -8.08 1.82 -28.31
N ALA A 18 -8.03 1.45 -27.04
CA ALA A 18 -6.78 1.39 -26.30
C ALA A 18 -5.84 0.28 -26.81
N SER A 19 -6.38 -0.87 -27.19
CA SER A 19 -5.64 -1.98 -27.79
C SER A 19 -5.05 -1.60 -29.14
N ASP A 20 -5.83 -0.93 -29.99
CA ASP A 20 -5.39 -0.47 -31.31
C ASP A 20 -4.28 0.58 -31.17
N ALA A 21 -4.48 1.59 -30.32
CA ALA A 21 -3.48 2.61 -30.01
C ALA A 21 -2.18 2.01 -29.47
N PHE A 22 -2.28 0.97 -28.63
CA PHE A 22 -1.12 0.27 -28.12
C PHE A 22 -0.39 -0.51 -29.22
N SER A 23 -1.12 -1.18 -30.11
CA SER A 23 -0.55 -1.92 -31.24
C SER A 23 0.21 -1.00 -32.19
N ASP A 24 -0.36 0.18 -32.53
CA ASP A 24 0.29 1.19 -33.33
C ASP A 24 1.56 1.74 -32.66
N TRP A 25 1.48 2.01 -31.35
CA TRP A 25 2.63 2.44 -30.56
C TRP A 25 3.74 1.37 -30.51
N LEU A 26 3.37 0.10 -30.32
CA LEU A 26 4.33 -1.01 -30.24
C LEU A 26 5.12 -1.18 -31.55
N GLN A 27 4.49 -0.90 -32.70
CA GLN A 27 5.11 -1.00 -34.03
C GLN A 27 6.00 0.20 -34.38
N GLN A 28 5.91 1.31 -33.64
CA GLN A 28 6.76 2.48 -33.90
C GLN A 28 8.23 2.13 -33.68
N LYS A 29 9.09 2.53 -34.63
CA LYS A 29 10.54 2.29 -34.54
C LYS A 29 11.21 3.08 -33.41
N ASP A 30 10.64 4.23 -33.06
CA ASP A 30 11.14 5.06 -31.97
C ASP A 30 10.38 4.79 -30.69
N ALA A 31 11.08 4.14 -29.73
CA ALA A 31 10.55 3.81 -28.41
C ALA A 31 10.53 5.02 -27.45
N GLY A 32 10.71 6.24 -27.97
CA GLY A 32 10.99 7.43 -27.15
C GLY A 32 9.84 7.93 -26.27
N LEU A 33 8.58 7.56 -26.55
CA LEU A 33 7.43 8.00 -25.79
C LEU A 33 6.84 6.84 -24.98
N PRO A 34 6.56 7.02 -23.67
CA PRO A 34 5.85 6.02 -22.90
C PRO A 34 4.38 5.90 -23.33
N PHE A 35 3.78 4.75 -23.06
CA PHE A 35 2.35 4.51 -23.20
C PHE A 35 1.67 4.60 -21.85
N VAL A 36 0.57 5.35 -21.73
CA VAL A 36 -0.20 5.51 -20.50
C VAL A 36 -1.60 4.96 -20.69
N LEU A 37 -1.90 3.85 -20.02
CA LEU A 37 -3.23 3.28 -19.95
C LEU A 37 -3.90 3.74 -18.66
N SER A 38 -4.75 4.75 -18.75
CA SER A 38 -5.54 5.22 -17.62
C SER A 38 -6.93 4.58 -17.60
N GLY A 39 -7.52 4.45 -16.42
CA GLY A 39 -8.90 3.96 -16.32
C GLY A 39 -9.32 3.82 -14.87
N TYR A 40 -10.61 3.86 -14.64
CA TYR A 40 -11.19 3.83 -13.30
C TYR A 40 -11.23 2.41 -12.69
N ALA A 41 -11.48 2.32 -11.40
CA ALA A 41 -11.70 1.03 -10.75
C ALA A 41 -12.85 0.27 -11.47
N GLY A 42 -12.59 -1.00 -11.83
CA GLY A 42 -13.57 -1.81 -12.55
C GLY A 42 -13.63 -1.62 -14.06
N SER A 43 -12.81 -0.76 -14.68
CA SER A 43 -12.77 -0.58 -16.15
C SER A 43 -12.06 -1.70 -16.91
N GLY A 44 -11.52 -2.71 -16.21
CA GLY A 44 -10.85 -3.84 -16.84
C GLY A 44 -9.38 -3.60 -17.21
N LYS A 45 -8.70 -2.64 -16.58
CA LYS A 45 -7.27 -2.36 -16.82
C LYS A 45 -6.39 -3.61 -16.78
N THR A 46 -6.49 -4.39 -15.71
CA THR A 46 -5.69 -5.63 -15.56
C THR A 46 -5.99 -6.63 -16.67
N PHE A 47 -7.27 -6.80 -17.02
CA PHE A 47 -7.68 -7.67 -18.12
C PHE A 47 -7.09 -7.21 -19.45
N LEU A 48 -7.21 -5.92 -19.78
CA LEU A 48 -6.63 -5.37 -21.00
C LEU A 48 -5.11 -5.46 -20.98
N SER A 49 -4.46 -5.18 -19.84
CA SER A 49 -3.00 -5.30 -19.68
C SER A 49 -2.49 -6.70 -20.05
N MET A 50 -3.20 -7.75 -19.61
CA MET A 50 -2.81 -9.12 -19.98
C MET A 50 -2.94 -9.37 -21.49
N ARG A 51 -3.96 -8.84 -22.15
CA ARG A 51 -4.11 -8.92 -23.62
C ARG A 51 -3.02 -8.14 -24.36
N LEU A 52 -2.66 -6.95 -23.86
CA LEU A 52 -1.55 -6.16 -24.44
C LEU A 52 -0.21 -6.90 -24.27
N LEU A 53 0.02 -7.51 -23.12
CA LEU A 53 1.23 -8.29 -22.86
C LEU A 53 1.33 -9.53 -23.76
N ARG A 54 0.21 -10.14 -24.13
CA ARG A 54 0.19 -11.23 -25.11
C ARG A 54 0.66 -10.78 -26.50
N GLN A 55 0.34 -9.54 -26.91
CA GLN A 55 0.88 -8.95 -28.14
C GLN A 55 2.39 -8.72 -28.02
N VAL A 56 2.87 -8.26 -26.86
CA VAL A 56 4.30 -8.07 -26.58
C VAL A 56 5.05 -9.40 -26.65
N GLU A 57 4.53 -10.44 -26.00
CA GLU A 57 5.11 -11.79 -26.03
C GLU A 57 5.21 -12.32 -27.48
N SER A 58 4.14 -12.13 -28.28
CA SER A 58 4.12 -12.52 -29.70
C SER A 58 5.11 -11.73 -30.55
N SER A 59 5.50 -10.53 -30.14
CA SER A 59 6.51 -9.71 -30.84
C SER A 59 7.96 -10.14 -30.55
N GLY A 60 8.18 -11.07 -29.62
CA GLY A 60 9.50 -11.55 -29.21
C GLY A 60 10.32 -10.58 -28.38
N LEU A 61 9.71 -9.51 -27.84
CA LEU A 61 10.37 -8.58 -26.94
C LEU A 61 10.59 -9.22 -25.56
N CYS A 62 11.75 -9.00 -24.97
CA CYS A 62 11.99 -9.27 -23.56
C CYS A 62 11.19 -8.29 -22.71
N TRP A 63 10.38 -8.80 -21.80
CA TRP A 63 9.47 -7.94 -21.02
C TRP A 63 9.31 -8.38 -19.57
N THR A 64 8.86 -7.46 -18.75
CA THR A 64 8.45 -7.73 -17.37
C THR A 64 7.31 -6.81 -16.93
N VAL A 65 6.72 -7.13 -15.79
CA VAL A 65 5.72 -6.28 -15.12
C VAL A 65 6.19 -5.92 -13.72
N VAL A 66 5.92 -4.71 -13.30
CA VAL A 66 6.25 -4.22 -11.97
C VAL A 66 5.11 -3.39 -11.38
N ALA A 67 5.12 -3.22 -10.08
CA ALA A 67 4.23 -2.31 -9.37
C ALA A 67 4.97 -1.65 -8.18
N PRO A 68 4.46 -0.55 -7.61
CA PRO A 68 5.08 0.08 -6.44
C PRO A 68 5.05 -0.79 -5.17
N THR A 69 4.07 -1.67 -5.02
CA THR A 69 3.86 -2.47 -3.81
C THR A 69 3.95 -3.97 -4.07
N HIS A 70 4.40 -4.74 -3.07
CA HIS A 70 4.47 -6.20 -3.14
C HIS A 70 3.09 -6.85 -3.36
N LYS A 71 2.03 -6.28 -2.77
CA LYS A 71 0.67 -6.81 -2.92
C LYS A 71 0.17 -6.65 -4.36
N ALA A 72 0.40 -5.51 -4.99
CA ALA A 72 0.07 -5.29 -6.41
C ALA A 72 0.87 -6.24 -7.31
N VAL A 73 2.17 -6.46 -7.02
CA VAL A 73 2.97 -7.48 -7.72
C VAL A 73 2.37 -8.87 -7.58
N GLY A 74 1.86 -9.24 -6.39
CA GLY A 74 1.17 -10.51 -6.17
C GLY A 74 -0.07 -10.69 -7.05
N VAL A 75 -0.89 -9.63 -7.18
CA VAL A 75 -2.06 -9.61 -8.07
C VAL A 75 -1.65 -9.78 -9.54
N LEU A 76 -0.60 -9.09 -9.97
CA LEU A 76 -0.07 -9.23 -11.34
C LEU A 76 0.43 -10.65 -11.62
N ARG A 77 1.16 -11.27 -10.68
CA ARG A 77 1.62 -12.66 -10.81
C ARG A 77 0.46 -13.63 -10.96
N GLN A 78 -0.57 -13.46 -10.16
CA GLN A 78 -1.76 -14.30 -10.26
C GLN A 78 -2.44 -14.13 -11.63
N ALA A 79 -2.57 -12.89 -12.13
CA ALA A 79 -3.16 -12.61 -13.43
C ALA A 79 -2.34 -13.22 -14.58
N LEU A 80 -1.01 -13.10 -14.54
CA LEU A 80 -0.10 -13.70 -15.52
C LEU A 80 -0.23 -15.22 -15.54
N ASN A 81 -0.24 -15.85 -14.36
CA ASN A 81 -0.39 -17.32 -14.24
C ASN A 81 -1.73 -17.81 -14.80
N LEU A 82 -2.83 -17.09 -14.53
CA LEU A 82 -4.16 -17.41 -15.06
C LEU A 82 -4.23 -17.32 -16.60
N GLU A 83 -3.51 -16.36 -17.16
CA GLU A 83 -3.44 -16.15 -18.61
C GLU A 83 -2.33 -16.96 -19.30
N GLY A 84 -1.50 -17.69 -18.56
CA GLY A 84 -0.40 -18.48 -19.08
C GLY A 84 0.73 -17.64 -19.69
N LEU A 85 0.85 -16.34 -19.32
CA LEU A 85 1.87 -15.44 -19.79
C LEU A 85 3.16 -15.58 -18.97
N GLN A 86 4.30 -15.60 -19.67
CA GLN A 86 5.61 -15.80 -19.03
C GLN A 86 6.52 -14.60 -19.28
N PRO A 87 6.64 -13.69 -18.31
CA PRO A 87 7.56 -12.56 -18.43
C PRO A 87 9.01 -13.06 -18.45
N THR A 88 9.85 -12.39 -19.23
CA THR A 88 11.28 -12.72 -19.33
C THR A 88 11.98 -12.54 -17.99
N TRP A 89 11.61 -11.52 -17.22
CA TRP A 89 12.08 -11.32 -15.86
C TRP A 89 10.93 -11.44 -14.87
N TYR A 90 11.21 -12.07 -13.73
CA TYR A 90 10.21 -12.33 -12.72
C TYR A 90 9.60 -11.03 -12.17
N PRO A 91 8.26 -10.92 -12.07
CA PRO A 91 7.59 -9.73 -11.60
C PRO A 91 8.06 -9.29 -10.21
N SER A 92 8.38 -8.02 -10.06
CA SER A 92 8.92 -7.46 -8.82
C SER A 92 8.39 -6.05 -8.54
N THR A 93 8.82 -5.43 -7.44
CA THR A 93 8.55 -4.01 -7.26
C THR A 93 9.41 -3.17 -8.21
N ILE A 94 8.90 -1.99 -8.62
CA ILE A 94 9.65 -1.07 -9.48
C ILE A 94 10.98 -0.66 -8.85
N HIS A 95 11.04 -0.48 -7.52
CA HIS A 95 12.26 -0.17 -6.78
C HIS A 95 13.32 -1.28 -6.93
N ARG A 96 12.88 -2.55 -6.84
CA ARG A 96 13.76 -3.70 -7.03
C ARG A 96 14.23 -3.82 -8.46
N LEU A 97 13.35 -3.64 -9.45
CA LEU A 97 13.72 -3.68 -10.88
C LEU A 97 14.79 -2.64 -11.18
N LEU A 98 14.58 -1.39 -10.73
CA LEU A 98 15.51 -0.28 -10.95
C LEU A 98 16.75 -0.33 -10.02
N ARG A 99 16.87 -1.36 -9.17
CA ARG A 99 17.99 -1.53 -8.24
C ARG A 99 18.23 -0.31 -7.35
N LEU A 100 17.12 0.32 -6.92
CA LEU A 100 17.19 1.47 -6.01
C LEU A 100 17.56 1.00 -4.60
N LYS A 101 18.40 1.78 -3.93
CA LYS A 101 18.70 1.58 -2.50
C LYS A 101 17.97 2.62 -1.66
N LEU A 102 17.55 2.19 -0.48
CA LEU A 102 17.02 3.07 0.54
C LEU A 102 18.19 3.83 1.16
N LYS A 103 18.26 5.14 0.94
CA LYS A 103 19.29 6.00 1.54
C LYS A 103 18.69 6.87 2.63
N ARG A 104 19.46 7.05 3.67
CA ARG A 104 19.09 7.80 4.85
C ARG A 104 19.75 9.17 4.84
N GLN A 105 18.92 10.21 4.84
CA GLN A 105 19.39 11.58 4.90
C GLN A 105 18.75 12.30 6.09
N GLY A 106 19.49 12.37 7.20
CA GLY A 106 18.94 12.82 8.46
C GLY A 106 17.86 11.85 8.97
N ASP A 107 16.65 12.36 9.21
CA ASP A 107 15.47 11.59 9.64
C ASP A 107 14.62 11.07 8.49
N ARG A 108 15.01 11.34 7.24
CA ARG A 108 14.28 10.95 6.04
C ARG A 108 14.91 9.74 5.36
N GLU A 109 14.05 8.89 4.85
CA GLU A 109 14.42 7.77 3.98
C GLU A 109 14.00 8.09 2.56
N LEU A 110 14.94 8.01 1.63
CA LEU A 110 14.74 8.29 0.21
C LEU A 110 15.25 7.10 -0.60
N CYS A 111 14.58 6.79 -1.69
CA CYS A 111 15.10 5.81 -2.66
C CYS A 111 16.03 6.54 -3.62
N GLU A 112 17.29 6.14 -3.67
CA GLU A 112 18.29 6.71 -4.58
C GLU A 112 18.80 5.69 -5.57
N SER A 113 19.23 6.20 -6.72
CA SER A 113 19.91 5.42 -7.75
C SER A 113 21.26 4.91 -7.25
N THR A 114 21.61 3.69 -7.67
CA THR A 114 22.93 3.08 -7.46
C THR A 114 23.72 3.06 -8.77
N GLU A 115 24.98 2.67 -8.75
CA GLU A 115 25.75 2.44 -9.98
C GLU A 115 25.08 1.42 -10.91
N GLN A 116 24.37 0.45 -10.33
CA GLN A 116 23.65 -0.57 -11.09
C GLN A 116 22.32 -0.11 -11.66
N THR A 117 21.79 1.03 -11.21
CA THR A 117 20.50 1.57 -11.66
C THR A 117 20.52 1.93 -13.14
N ALA A 118 21.63 2.51 -13.61
CA ALA A 118 21.76 2.92 -15.02
C ALA A 118 21.63 1.74 -16.01
N GLY A 119 22.11 0.53 -15.62
CA GLY A 119 22.01 -0.69 -16.42
C GLY A 119 20.79 -1.58 -16.09
N ALA A 120 19.88 -1.11 -15.24
CA ALA A 120 18.81 -1.97 -14.70
C ALA A 120 17.83 -2.50 -15.78
N LEU A 121 17.71 -1.82 -16.91
CA LEU A 121 16.78 -2.17 -18.00
C LEU A 121 17.48 -2.64 -19.29
N GLU A 122 18.80 -2.90 -19.26
CA GLU A 122 19.62 -3.19 -20.44
C GLU A 122 19.09 -4.34 -21.31
N HIS A 123 18.49 -5.35 -20.72
CA HIS A 123 18.00 -6.52 -21.46
C HIS A 123 16.48 -6.56 -21.62
N LEU A 124 15.80 -5.46 -21.35
CA LEU A 124 14.35 -5.37 -21.42
C LEU A 124 13.89 -4.49 -22.58
N GLY A 125 13.08 -5.05 -23.45
CA GLY A 125 12.42 -4.32 -24.54
C GLY A 125 11.16 -3.58 -24.07
N LEU A 126 10.49 -4.09 -23.00
CA LEU A 126 9.30 -3.47 -22.45
C LEU A 126 9.15 -3.72 -20.95
N VAL A 127 8.73 -2.69 -20.22
CA VAL A 127 8.32 -2.77 -18.80
C VAL A 127 6.92 -2.21 -18.65
N LEU A 128 5.99 -3.01 -18.10
CA LEU A 128 4.67 -2.55 -17.71
C LEU A 128 4.69 -2.23 -16.20
N ILE A 129 4.31 -1.00 -15.85
CA ILE A 129 4.29 -0.45 -14.50
C ILE A 129 2.83 -0.24 -14.11
N ASP A 130 2.28 -1.13 -13.26
CA ASP A 130 0.92 -1.02 -12.75
C ASP A 130 0.86 -0.13 -11.50
N GLU A 131 -0.34 0.27 -11.10
CA GLU A 131 -0.59 1.23 -10.00
C GLU A 131 0.19 2.54 -10.16
N ALA A 132 0.21 3.08 -11.38
CA ALA A 132 0.96 4.29 -11.73
C ALA A 132 0.54 5.54 -10.94
N SER A 133 -0.63 5.54 -10.30
CA SER A 133 -1.05 6.60 -9.36
C SER A 133 -0.10 6.78 -8.18
N MET A 134 0.69 5.76 -7.83
CA MET A 134 1.65 5.79 -6.73
C MET A 134 3.08 6.15 -7.17
N VAL A 135 3.31 6.39 -8.45
CA VAL A 135 4.63 6.76 -8.99
C VAL A 135 4.82 8.26 -8.82
N ASP A 136 5.82 8.65 -8.02
CA ASP A 136 6.18 10.05 -7.79
C ASP A 136 7.13 10.59 -8.88
N SER A 137 7.41 11.89 -8.82
CA SER A 137 8.26 12.59 -9.78
C SER A 137 9.69 12.05 -9.81
N SER A 138 10.24 11.64 -8.69
CA SER A 138 11.59 11.06 -8.61
C SER A 138 11.64 9.70 -9.28
N LEU A 139 10.71 8.82 -8.95
CA LEU A 139 10.65 7.47 -9.49
C LEU A 139 10.35 7.45 -10.99
N LEU A 140 9.46 8.35 -11.46
CA LEU A 140 9.19 8.55 -12.87
C LEU A 140 10.45 8.99 -13.61
N SER A 141 11.16 10.00 -13.08
CA SER A 141 12.40 10.49 -13.68
C SER A 141 13.46 9.39 -13.80
N ILE A 142 13.68 8.62 -12.75
CA ILE A 142 14.63 7.50 -12.75
C ILE A 142 14.22 6.45 -13.77
N ALA A 143 12.94 6.05 -13.82
CA ALA A 143 12.46 5.04 -14.78
C ALA A 143 12.68 5.49 -16.24
N LEU A 144 12.36 6.74 -16.56
CA LEU A 144 12.58 7.31 -17.90
C LEU A 144 14.07 7.39 -18.25
N GLN A 145 14.92 7.80 -17.31
CA GLN A 145 16.38 7.88 -17.50
C GLN A 145 17.00 6.49 -17.74
N CYS A 146 16.53 5.46 -17.00
CA CYS A 146 17.01 4.09 -17.19
C CYS A 146 16.54 3.48 -18.51
N ALA A 147 15.35 3.83 -19.00
CA ALA A 147 14.77 3.28 -20.21
C ALA A 147 15.41 3.87 -21.48
N HIS A 148 15.76 5.16 -21.46
CA HIS A 148 16.21 5.90 -22.64
C HIS A 148 17.44 5.29 -23.34
N PRO A 149 18.56 4.92 -22.66
CA PRO A 149 19.75 4.38 -23.33
C PRO A 149 19.50 3.05 -24.06
N PHE A 150 18.61 2.22 -23.52
CA PHE A 150 18.31 0.88 -24.05
C PHE A 150 17.08 0.83 -24.94
N LYS A 151 16.43 1.99 -25.15
CA LYS A 151 15.15 2.09 -25.88
C LYS A 151 14.07 1.16 -25.31
N THR A 152 14.12 0.92 -24.00
CA THR A 152 13.12 0.13 -23.30
C THR A 152 11.78 0.88 -23.31
N ARG A 153 10.74 0.22 -23.79
CA ARG A 153 9.38 0.77 -23.82
C ARG A 153 8.77 0.75 -22.42
N LEU A 154 8.24 1.86 -21.95
CA LEU A 154 7.54 1.95 -20.68
C LEU A 154 6.03 2.07 -20.89
N VAL A 155 5.28 1.21 -20.22
CA VAL A 155 3.81 1.22 -20.19
C VAL A 155 3.38 1.50 -18.76
N PHE A 156 2.69 2.58 -18.53
CA PHE A 156 2.13 2.94 -17.22
C PHE A 156 0.65 2.63 -17.20
N VAL A 157 0.20 1.88 -16.21
CA VAL A 157 -1.21 1.51 -16.02
C VAL A 157 -1.68 2.01 -14.67
N GLY A 158 -2.81 2.71 -14.61
CA GLY A 158 -3.30 3.21 -13.33
C GLY A 158 -4.61 3.99 -13.41
N ASP A 159 -4.99 4.54 -12.28
CA ASP A 159 -6.24 5.28 -12.11
C ASP A 159 -5.93 6.70 -11.60
N PRO A 160 -6.13 7.74 -12.43
CA PRO A 160 -5.83 9.12 -12.05
C PRO A 160 -6.74 9.66 -10.93
N ALA A 161 -7.86 8.99 -10.64
CA ALA A 161 -8.75 9.38 -9.54
C ALA A 161 -8.36 8.79 -8.18
N GLN A 162 -7.36 7.89 -8.14
CA GLN A 162 -6.82 7.37 -6.89
C GLN A 162 -5.92 8.39 -6.18
N LEU A 163 -5.48 8.04 -4.96
CA LEU A 163 -4.60 8.89 -4.18
C LEU A 163 -3.25 9.07 -4.89
N PRO A 164 -2.76 10.31 -5.00
CA PRO A 164 -1.45 10.59 -5.55
C PRO A 164 -0.33 10.18 -4.57
N PRO A 165 0.93 10.19 -5.02
CA PRO A 165 2.08 10.01 -4.15
C PRO A 165 2.12 11.03 -3.02
N VAL A 166 2.73 10.66 -1.89
CA VAL A 166 2.82 11.54 -0.73
C VAL A 166 3.60 12.81 -1.08
N GLY A 167 2.96 13.97 -0.84
CA GLY A 167 3.55 15.28 -1.12
C GLY A 167 3.28 15.82 -2.53
N GLU A 168 2.57 15.08 -3.37
CA GLU A 168 2.16 15.53 -4.70
C GLU A 168 0.63 15.70 -4.76
N SER A 169 0.14 16.58 -5.64
CA SER A 169 -1.30 16.79 -5.85
C SER A 169 -1.92 15.80 -6.84
N GLU A 170 -1.09 15.27 -7.74
CA GLU A 170 -1.43 14.23 -8.72
C GLU A 170 -0.18 13.43 -9.09
N SER A 171 -0.35 12.21 -9.60
CA SER A 171 0.80 11.47 -10.10
C SER A 171 1.30 12.11 -11.41
N PRO A 172 2.61 12.39 -11.52
CA PRO A 172 3.21 13.00 -12.70
C PRO A 172 3.06 12.14 -13.96
N VAL A 173 2.79 10.84 -13.81
CA VAL A 173 2.53 9.93 -14.93
C VAL A 173 1.35 10.40 -15.77
N PHE A 174 0.25 10.84 -15.12
CA PHE A 174 -0.95 11.29 -15.83
C PHE A 174 -0.89 12.73 -16.34
N ALA A 175 0.10 13.48 -15.87
CA ALA A 175 0.38 14.85 -16.29
C ALA A 175 1.45 14.94 -17.39
N MET A 176 2.00 13.81 -17.86
CA MET A 176 3.01 13.81 -18.92
C MET A 176 2.49 14.37 -20.23
N ASN A 177 3.09 15.47 -20.71
CA ASN A 177 2.75 16.08 -21.99
C ASN A 177 3.26 15.26 -23.20
N ARG A 178 4.25 14.38 -22.99
CA ARG A 178 4.90 13.58 -24.03
C ARG A 178 4.70 12.10 -23.72
N ALA A 179 3.47 11.61 -23.92
CA ALA A 179 3.10 10.21 -23.81
C ALA A 179 1.98 9.90 -24.79
N ILE A 180 1.88 8.65 -25.24
CA ILE A 180 0.71 8.16 -25.93
C ILE A 180 -0.25 7.63 -24.87
N SER A 181 -1.48 8.17 -24.84
CA SER A 181 -2.43 7.91 -23.77
C SER A 181 -3.71 7.28 -24.29
N ALA A 182 -4.19 6.27 -23.57
CA ALA A 182 -5.52 5.69 -23.73
C ALA A 182 -6.26 5.70 -22.40
N CYS A 183 -7.58 5.93 -22.43
CA CYS A 183 -8.40 6.03 -21.22
C CYS A 183 -9.60 5.11 -21.29
N LEU A 184 -9.73 4.21 -20.31
CA LEU A 184 -10.88 3.34 -20.13
C LEU A 184 -11.91 4.03 -19.23
N ARG A 185 -12.95 4.58 -19.82
CA ARG A 185 -14.04 5.28 -19.10
C ARG A 185 -15.18 4.35 -18.73
N GLU A 186 -15.42 3.36 -19.59
CA GLU A 186 -16.48 2.39 -19.38
C GLU A 186 -16.10 1.41 -18.27
N VAL A 187 -17.04 1.22 -17.33
CA VAL A 187 -16.87 0.32 -16.21
C VAL A 187 -17.49 -1.02 -16.56
N VAL A 188 -16.67 -2.05 -16.72
CA VAL A 188 -17.07 -3.39 -17.17
C VAL A 188 -17.43 -4.31 -16.00
N ARG A 189 -16.86 -4.08 -14.82
CA ARG A 189 -17.21 -4.82 -13.61
C ARG A 189 -18.62 -4.44 -13.16
N HIS A 190 -19.47 -5.46 -13.02
CA HIS A 190 -20.81 -5.45 -12.43
C HIS A 190 -21.34 -4.09 -11.93
N GLN A 191 -22.52 -3.71 -12.41
CA GLN A 191 -23.22 -2.49 -12.01
C GLN A 191 -23.80 -2.55 -10.56
N GLY A 192 -23.08 -3.18 -9.63
CA GLY A 192 -23.50 -3.31 -8.24
C GLY A 192 -23.39 -2.01 -7.44
N PRO A 193 -24.04 -1.94 -6.28
CA PRO A 193 -24.13 -0.72 -5.48
C PRO A 193 -22.76 -0.22 -4.99
N VAL A 194 -21.78 -1.10 -4.79
CA VAL A 194 -20.42 -0.71 -4.42
C VAL A 194 -19.74 0.10 -5.52
N LEU A 195 -19.82 -0.38 -6.77
CA LEU A 195 -19.20 0.31 -7.89
C LEU A 195 -19.94 1.62 -8.22
N GLN A 196 -21.25 1.62 -8.07
CA GLN A 196 -22.06 2.82 -8.26
C GLN A 196 -21.67 3.90 -7.25
N LEU A 197 -21.53 3.54 -5.95
CA LEU A 197 -21.06 4.47 -4.94
C LEU A 197 -19.64 4.98 -5.26
N ALA A 198 -18.72 4.09 -5.63
CA ALA A 198 -17.37 4.46 -6.02
C ALA A 198 -17.38 5.44 -7.21
N SER A 199 -18.20 5.18 -8.23
CA SER A 199 -18.34 6.07 -9.40
C SER A 199 -18.93 7.44 -9.03
N CYS A 200 -19.92 7.48 -8.16
CA CYS A 200 -20.50 8.74 -7.69
C CYS A 200 -19.50 9.59 -6.87
N LEU A 201 -18.68 8.94 -6.05
CA LEU A 201 -17.60 9.60 -5.33
C LEU A 201 -16.53 10.12 -6.30
N ARG A 202 -16.06 9.29 -7.23
CA ARG A 202 -15.07 9.66 -8.24
C ARG A 202 -15.52 10.88 -9.06
N ASP A 203 -16.74 10.83 -9.57
CA ASP A 203 -17.30 11.88 -10.45
C ASP A 203 -17.79 13.12 -9.67
N ARG A 204 -17.56 13.16 -8.35
CA ARG A 204 -17.98 14.25 -7.45
C ARG A 204 -19.48 14.50 -7.49
N ARG A 205 -20.29 13.47 -7.78
CA ARG A 205 -21.76 13.54 -7.76
C ARG A 205 -22.31 13.45 -6.35
N LEU A 206 -21.48 13.04 -5.38
CA LEU A 206 -21.80 13.04 -3.96
C LEU A 206 -20.86 14.00 -3.21
N PRO A 207 -21.40 14.78 -2.26
CA PRO A 207 -20.56 15.51 -1.33
C PRO A 207 -19.76 14.50 -0.49
N CYS A 208 -18.43 14.65 -0.47
CA CYS A 208 -17.57 13.80 0.33
C CYS A 208 -17.56 14.27 1.79
N GLU A 209 -18.73 14.27 2.40
CA GLU A 209 -18.95 14.53 3.82
C GLU A 209 -19.45 13.27 4.50
N LEU A 210 -19.44 13.26 5.82
CA LEU A 210 -19.95 12.14 6.61
C LEU A 210 -21.38 11.80 6.14
N PRO A 211 -21.62 10.55 5.62
CA PRO A 211 -22.88 10.22 4.98
C PRO A 211 -24.05 10.20 5.98
N PRO A 212 -25.27 10.45 5.51
CA PRO A 212 -26.45 10.30 6.32
C PRO A 212 -26.77 8.83 6.59
N LEU A 213 -27.47 8.53 7.68
CA LEU A 213 -28.00 7.19 7.92
C LEU A 213 -28.98 6.81 6.82
N LEU A 214 -28.77 5.68 6.16
CA LEU A 214 -29.58 5.19 5.07
C LEU A 214 -29.82 3.68 5.21
N PRO A 215 -31.01 3.19 4.82
CA PRO A 215 -31.25 1.76 4.74
C PRO A 215 -30.20 1.08 3.83
N PRO A 216 -29.73 -0.11 4.20
CA PRO A 216 -28.82 -0.86 3.36
C PRO A 216 -29.40 -1.12 1.97
N VAL A 217 -28.57 -1.01 0.95
CA VAL A 217 -28.91 -1.37 -0.43
C VAL A 217 -28.24 -2.67 -0.76
N HIS A 218 -29.01 -3.66 -1.16
CA HIS A 218 -28.55 -5.00 -1.51
C HIS A 218 -28.91 -5.31 -2.97
N SER A 219 -28.02 -6.03 -3.63
CA SER A 219 -28.26 -6.67 -4.92
C SER A 219 -27.46 -7.96 -4.98
N ASP A 220 -27.70 -8.79 -5.98
CA ASP A 220 -26.89 -10.01 -6.25
C ASP A 220 -25.41 -9.69 -6.50
N LEU A 221 -25.11 -8.42 -6.81
CA LEU A 221 -23.76 -7.93 -7.15
C LEU A 221 -23.06 -7.21 -5.98
N GLY A 222 -23.67 -7.19 -4.80
CA GLY A 222 -23.06 -6.60 -3.61
C GLY A 222 -24.00 -5.76 -2.75
N GLN A 223 -23.42 -5.14 -1.73
CA GLN A 223 -24.19 -4.36 -0.75
C GLN A 223 -23.47 -3.11 -0.29
N VAL A 224 -24.23 -2.07 0.02
CA VAL A 224 -23.76 -0.84 0.66
C VAL A 224 -24.63 -0.52 1.86
N GLY A 225 -24.02 -0.36 3.03
CA GLY A 225 -24.69 0.03 4.26
C GLY A 225 -24.14 1.34 4.82
N VAL A 226 -25.01 2.22 5.31
CA VAL A 226 -24.59 3.40 6.08
C VAL A 226 -25.21 3.28 7.47
N LEU A 227 -24.37 2.96 8.44
CA LEU A 227 -24.76 2.56 9.77
C LEU A 227 -24.31 3.60 10.81
N ASN A 228 -25.02 3.69 11.92
CA ASN A 228 -24.49 4.44 13.05
C ASN A 228 -23.22 3.79 13.60
N ARG A 229 -22.46 4.50 14.42
CA ARG A 229 -21.13 4.04 14.87
C ARG A 229 -21.18 2.70 15.62
N SER A 230 -22.21 2.47 16.45
CA SER A 230 -22.34 1.23 17.23
C SER A 230 -22.60 0.02 16.31
N ASP A 231 -23.60 0.16 15.45
CA ASP A 231 -24.00 -0.90 14.52
C ASP A 231 -22.90 -1.19 13.48
N TRP A 232 -22.23 -0.12 13.02
CA TRP A 232 -21.08 -0.25 12.13
C TRP A 232 -19.96 -1.07 12.79
N LEU A 233 -19.62 -0.75 14.06
CA LEU A 233 -18.58 -1.47 14.78
C LEU A 233 -18.96 -2.94 14.99
N SER A 234 -20.21 -3.20 15.39
CA SER A 234 -20.73 -4.56 15.57
C SER A 234 -20.68 -5.36 14.26
N ARG A 235 -21.08 -4.73 13.13
CA ARG A 235 -21.04 -5.37 11.81
C ARG A 235 -19.60 -5.60 11.34
N ALA A 236 -18.67 -4.68 11.62
CA ALA A 236 -17.26 -4.84 11.30
C ALA A 236 -16.64 -6.01 12.10
N GLN A 237 -16.93 -6.09 13.38
CA GLN A 237 -16.48 -7.21 14.23
C GLN A 237 -17.02 -8.54 13.74
N GLU A 238 -18.28 -8.61 13.31
CA GLU A 238 -18.88 -9.82 12.75
C GLU A 238 -18.19 -10.23 11.44
N GLY A 239 -17.97 -9.28 10.50
CA GLY A 239 -17.26 -9.54 9.25
C GLY A 239 -15.84 -10.05 9.47
N LEU A 240 -15.09 -9.45 10.42
CA LEU A 240 -13.75 -9.91 10.78
C LEU A 240 -13.75 -11.30 11.40
N ARG A 241 -14.74 -11.62 12.24
CA ARG A 241 -14.90 -12.94 12.85
C ARG A 241 -15.16 -14.02 11.80
N GLN A 242 -16.03 -13.72 10.83
CA GLN A 242 -16.31 -14.60 9.69
C GLN A 242 -15.08 -14.79 8.80
N ALA A 243 -14.33 -13.72 8.52
CA ALA A 243 -13.09 -13.77 7.76
C ALA A 243 -12.06 -14.70 8.43
N ALA A 244 -11.91 -14.59 9.75
CA ALA A 244 -11.03 -15.46 10.53
C ALA A 244 -11.50 -16.91 10.53
N ALA A 245 -12.81 -17.15 10.70
CA ALA A 245 -13.38 -18.50 10.69
C ALA A 245 -13.22 -19.23 9.34
N CYS A 246 -13.13 -18.48 8.24
CA CYS A 246 -12.90 -19.00 6.89
C CYS A 246 -11.40 -19.01 6.49
N ASP A 247 -10.50 -18.71 7.40
CA ASP A 247 -9.06 -18.55 7.12
C ASP A 247 -8.77 -17.65 5.89
N ASN A 248 -9.59 -16.63 5.71
CA ASN A 248 -9.48 -15.69 4.61
C ASN A 248 -9.41 -14.24 5.12
N PRO A 249 -8.21 -13.78 5.48
CA PRO A 249 -8.06 -12.42 6.01
C PRO A 249 -8.52 -11.33 5.02
N ASP A 250 -8.50 -11.58 3.71
CA ASP A 250 -8.98 -10.64 2.69
C ASP A 250 -10.52 -10.63 2.52
N ALA A 251 -11.25 -11.47 3.26
CA ALA A 251 -12.71 -11.43 3.23
C ALA A 251 -13.28 -10.16 3.88
N ALA A 252 -12.60 -9.59 4.87
CA ALA A 252 -13.05 -8.37 5.54
C ALA A 252 -11.88 -7.50 6.01
N ARG A 253 -11.99 -6.18 5.87
CA ARG A 253 -10.99 -5.19 6.36
C ARG A 253 -11.67 -3.92 6.85
N ILE A 254 -11.10 -3.34 7.90
CA ILE A 254 -11.44 -1.97 8.33
C ILE A 254 -10.46 -1.00 7.70
N LEU A 255 -10.97 0.05 7.06
CA LEU A 255 -10.16 1.12 6.47
C LEU A 255 -10.43 2.45 7.19
N CYS A 256 -9.35 3.15 7.57
CA CYS A 256 -9.40 4.46 8.20
C CYS A 256 -8.41 5.42 7.53
N TYR A 257 -8.47 6.70 7.85
CA TYR A 257 -7.55 7.69 7.32
C TYR A 257 -6.31 7.86 8.19
N THR A 258 -6.51 8.06 9.50
CA THR A 258 -5.43 8.45 10.41
C THR A 258 -4.88 7.27 11.22
N ASN A 259 -3.58 7.32 11.56
CA ASN A 259 -2.97 6.34 12.46
C ASN A 259 -3.63 6.36 13.85
N ARG A 260 -4.07 7.52 14.34
CA ARG A 260 -4.81 7.63 15.59
C ARG A 260 -6.11 6.82 15.55
N ARG A 261 -6.85 6.88 14.42
CA ARG A 261 -8.08 6.12 14.26
C ARG A 261 -7.80 4.62 14.11
N LEU A 262 -6.73 4.28 13.40
CA LEU A 262 -6.24 2.91 13.28
C LEU A 262 -5.97 2.31 14.66
N GLU A 263 -5.19 2.98 15.51
CA GLU A 263 -4.86 2.51 16.86
C GLU A 263 -6.10 2.36 17.74
N ALA A 264 -7.09 3.24 17.61
CA ALA A 264 -8.35 3.13 18.32
C ALA A 264 -9.23 1.94 17.87
N LEU A 265 -9.10 1.50 16.61
CA LEU A 265 -9.90 0.39 16.05
C LEU A 265 -9.23 -0.98 16.23
N VAL A 266 -7.91 -1.02 16.32
CA VAL A 266 -7.13 -2.27 16.46
C VAL A 266 -7.60 -3.15 17.62
N PRO A 267 -7.82 -2.66 18.85
CA PRO A 267 -8.29 -3.52 19.95
C PRO A 267 -9.63 -4.19 19.65
N HIS A 268 -10.56 -3.46 19.03
CA HIS A 268 -11.87 -4.00 18.64
C HIS A 268 -11.77 -5.09 17.57
N ALA A 269 -10.89 -4.89 16.58
CA ALA A 269 -10.64 -5.87 15.52
C ALA A 269 -9.95 -7.13 16.07
N ARG A 270 -8.92 -6.97 16.89
CA ARG A 270 -8.20 -8.10 17.51
C ARG A 270 -9.11 -8.93 18.39
N ARG A 271 -9.94 -8.27 19.23
CA ARG A 271 -10.92 -8.97 20.08
C ARG A 271 -11.96 -9.73 19.25
N ALA A 272 -12.38 -9.20 18.09
CA ALA A 272 -13.31 -9.90 17.21
C ALA A 272 -12.70 -11.18 16.62
N ILE A 273 -11.41 -11.17 16.27
CA ILE A 273 -10.71 -12.30 15.64
C ILE A 273 -10.23 -13.31 16.68
N HIS A 274 -9.64 -12.86 17.79
CA HIS A 274 -8.91 -13.71 18.73
C HIS A 274 -9.59 -13.81 20.11
N GLY A 275 -10.77 -13.18 20.30
CA GLY A 275 -11.48 -13.20 21.57
C GLY A 275 -10.71 -12.51 22.69
N GLU A 276 -10.87 -13.01 23.93
CA GLU A 276 -10.24 -12.45 25.13
C GLU A 276 -8.71 -12.55 25.13
N MET A 277 -8.14 -13.48 24.39
CA MET A 277 -6.68 -13.62 24.25
C MET A 277 -6.03 -12.35 23.69
N ALA A 278 -6.77 -11.58 22.87
CA ALA A 278 -6.29 -10.31 22.31
C ALA A 278 -5.99 -9.24 23.37
N ASP A 279 -6.62 -9.33 24.55
CA ASP A 279 -6.40 -8.40 25.66
C ASP A 279 -5.22 -8.83 26.55
N GLN A 280 -4.87 -10.11 26.52
CA GLN A 280 -3.82 -10.69 27.35
C GLN A 280 -2.45 -10.66 26.66
N MET A 281 -2.42 -10.78 25.34
CA MET A 281 -1.20 -10.85 24.56
C MET A 281 -1.13 -9.72 23.52
N ALA A 282 0.01 -9.07 23.45
CA ALA A 282 0.23 -7.99 22.49
C ALA A 282 0.26 -8.48 21.04
N VAL A 283 0.73 -9.70 20.82
CA VAL A 283 0.75 -10.42 19.53
C VAL A 283 0.44 -11.89 19.80
N LEU A 284 -0.30 -12.52 18.89
CA LEU A 284 -0.77 -13.90 19.04
C LEU A 284 -0.25 -14.77 17.89
N PRO A 285 0.07 -16.05 18.13
CA PRO A 285 0.24 -17.04 17.07
C PRO A 285 -1.04 -17.11 16.20
N GLY A 286 -0.84 -17.20 14.87
CA GLY A 286 -1.91 -17.15 13.88
C GLY A 286 -2.38 -15.72 13.51
N GLU A 287 -1.93 -14.69 14.23
CA GLU A 287 -2.28 -13.30 13.89
C GLU A 287 -1.62 -12.87 12.58
N VAL A 288 -2.39 -12.22 11.70
CA VAL A 288 -1.87 -11.63 10.47
C VAL A 288 -1.45 -10.19 10.76
N LEU A 289 -0.16 -9.94 10.64
CA LEU A 289 0.43 -8.62 10.82
C LEU A 289 0.85 -8.02 9.48
N ILE A 290 1.04 -6.72 9.45
CA ILE A 290 1.59 -5.98 8.31
C ILE A 290 2.77 -5.12 8.73
N THR A 291 3.83 -5.09 7.91
CA THR A 291 4.98 -4.21 8.13
C THR A 291 4.56 -2.74 7.98
N ARG A 292 4.76 -1.95 9.03
CA ARG A 292 4.49 -0.50 9.00
C ARG A 292 5.62 0.29 8.36
N THR A 293 6.84 -0.19 8.51
CA THR A 293 8.07 0.32 7.88
C THR A 293 8.84 -0.82 7.25
N ALA A 294 9.82 -0.52 6.40
CA ALA A 294 10.75 -1.51 5.90
C ALA A 294 11.51 -2.17 7.07
N VAL A 295 11.68 -3.49 7.01
CA VAL A 295 12.48 -4.27 7.96
C VAL A 295 13.86 -4.47 7.34
N MET A 296 14.88 -4.00 8.04
CA MET A 296 16.27 -4.09 7.61
C MET A 296 16.96 -5.28 8.28
N ALA A 297 17.97 -5.83 7.63
CA ALA A 297 18.82 -6.85 8.26
C ALA A 297 19.49 -6.27 9.52
N PRO A 298 19.63 -7.05 10.60
CA PRO A 298 20.41 -6.61 11.74
C PRO A 298 21.82 -6.28 11.29
N ALA A 299 22.32 -5.11 11.69
CA ALA A 299 23.70 -4.74 11.40
C ALA A 299 24.64 -5.76 12.06
N SER A 300 25.52 -6.38 11.27
CA SER A 300 26.53 -7.26 11.80
C SER A 300 27.49 -6.49 12.72
N SER A 301 27.78 -7.04 13.90
CA SER A 301 28.72 -6.48 14.87
C SER A 301 30.15 -6.35 14.33
N ASP A 302 30.46 -7.08 13.26
CA ASP A 302 31.77 -7.08 12.57
C ASP A 302 31.89 -6.04 11.45
N GLY A 303 30.88 -5.16 11.31
CA GLY A 303 30.90 -4.10 10.29
C GLY A 303 32.04 -3.13 10.50
N GLY A 304 33.17 -3.43 9.85
CA GLY A 304 34.24 -2.50 9.67
C GLY A 304 33.75 -1.18 9.08
N GLU A 305 34.62 -0.18 9.09
CA GLU A 305 34.38 1.22 8.62
C GLU A 305 33.84 1.37 7.18
N THR A 306 33.53 0.27 6.49
CA THR A 306 32.84 0.25 5.20
C THR A 306 31.38 0.64 5.45
N GLY A 307 31.02 1.89 5.20
CA GLY A 307 29.70 2.49 5.41
C GLY A 307 28.57 1.85 4.57
N GLU A 308 28.48 0.54 4.53
CA GLU A 308 27.44 -0.22 3.88
C GLU A 308 26.13 -0.09 4.67
N GLU A 309 25.08 0.33 3.99
CA GLU A 309 23.74 0.37 4.55
C GLU A 309 23.20 -1.06 4.70
N PRO A 310 22.43 -1.34 5.78
CA PRO A 310 21.88 -2.68 6.00
C PRO A 310 20.96 -3.09 4.86
N ASP A 311 20.96 -4.37 4.51
CA ASP A 311 20.13 -4.93 3.47
C ASP A 311 18.64 -4.92 3.85
N LEU A 312 17.79 -4.70 2.86
CA LEU A 312 16.34 -4.76 3.01
C LEU A 312 15.88 -6.22 3.10
N VAL A 313 15.33 -6.62 4.25
CA VAL A 313 14.74 -7.95 4.46
C VAL A 313 13.29 -8.00 4.00
N LEU A 314 12.48 -7.04 4.44
CA LEU A 314 11.08 -6.92 4.08
C LEU A 314 10.71 -5.48 3.74
N GLY A 315 10.04 -5.29 2.63
CA GLY A 315 9.45 -3.98 2.30
C GLY A 315 8.30 -3.60 3.25
N SER A 316 7.91 -2.33 3.24
CA SER A 316 6.69 -1.87 3.91
C SER A 316 5.43 -2.48 3.26
N ASN A 317 4.33 -2.52 4.02
CA ASN A 317 3.05 -3.10 3.60
C ASN A 317 3.10 -4.59 3.20
N ARG A 318 4.01 -5.35 3.81
CA ARG A 318 4.11 -6.80 3.65
C ARG A 318 3.30 -7.51 4.73
N GLU A 319 2.38 -8.38 4.34
CA GLU A 319 1.62 -9.21 5.27
C GLU A 319 2.47 -10.41 5.73
N LEU A 320 2.35 -10.74 7.01
CA LEU A 320 3.08 -11.77 7.72
C LEU A 320 2.11 -12.55 8.60
N VAL A 321 2.24 -13.86 8.66
CA VAL A 321 1.55 -14.71 9.63
C VAL A 321 2.50 -15.00 10.78
N VAL A 322 2.06 -14.76 12.00
CA VAL A 322 2.81 -15.09 13.21
C VAL A 322 2.70 -16.58 13.48
N GLU A 323 3.84 -17.26 13.56
CA GLU A 323 3.89 -18.70 13.88
C GLU A 323 4.08 -18.92 15.38
N ASP A 324 4.98 -18.16 15.99
CA ASP A 324 5.29 -18.25 17.41
C ASP A 324 5.71 -16.88 17.97
N VAL A 325 5.54 -16.69 19.27
CA VAL A 325 5.90 -15.46 19.99
C VAL A 325 6.51 -15.80 21.34
N SER A 326 7.66 -15.21 21.63
CA SER A 326 8.34 -15.35 22.90
C SER A 326 8.76 -13.98 23.48
N PRO A 327 8.76 -13.81 24.82
CA PRO A 327 9.33 -12.63 25.43
C PRO A 327 10.82 -12.51 25.14
N GLU A 328 11.30 -11.32 24.83
CA GLU A 328 12.71 -11.01 24.61
C GLU A 328 13.12 -9.76 25.39
N ARG A 329 14.35 -9.76 25.87
CA ARG A 329 14.99 -8.59 26.50
C ARG A 329 16.14 -8.14 25.60
N CYS A 330 16.02 -6.96 25.04
CA CYS A 330 17.00 -6.37 24.17
C CYS A 330 17.94 -5.46 24.98
N ASP A 331 19.20 -5.83 25.09
CA ASP A 331 20.23 -4.95 25.62
C ASP A 331 20.72 -4.02 24.49
N LEU A 332 20.52 -2.73 24.64
CA LEU A 332 20.94 -1.74 23.66
C LEU A 332 22.47 -1.65 23.50
N ALA A 333 23.22 -2.21 24.46
CA ALA A 333 24.67 -2.36 24.35
C ALA A 333 25.11 -3.23 23.15
N GLU A 334 24.25 -4.19 22.73
CA GLU A 334 24.50 -5.04 21.56
C GLU A 334 24.64 -4.23 20.25
N PHE A 335 24.10 -3.01 20.20
CA PHE A 335 24.17 -2.14 19.01
C PHE A 335 25.32 -1.13 19.07
N GLY A 336 26.36 -1.38 19.87
CA GLY A 336 27.51 -0.49 20.03
C GLY A 336 27.16 0.86 20.69
N VAL A 337 25.97 0.95 21.29
CA VAL A 337 25.52 2.16 22.01
C VAL A 337 26.18 2.28 23.37
N ALA A 338 26.78 1.21 23.87
CA ALA A 338 27.21 1.05 25.26
C ALA A 338 28.46 1.87 25.66
N GLY A 339 29.40 2.10 24.80
CA GLY A 339 30.68 2.73 25.21
C GLY A 339 30.59 4.22 25.50
N GLU A 340 29.98 4.97 24.61
CA GLU A 340 29.81 6.44 24.72
C GLU A 340 28.43 6.87 25.17
N ALA A 341 27.42 6.03 24.95
CA ALA A 341 26.04 6.32 25.34
C ALA A 341 25.78 6.15 26.83
N GLN A 342 26.63 5.41 27.59
CA GLN A 342 26.54 5.38 29.04
C GLN A 342 26.67 6.77 29.68
N LEU A 343 27.40 7.67 29.08
CA LEU A 343 27.52 9.06 29.54
C LEU A 343 26.28 9.90 29.21
N SER A 344 25.61 9.64 28.07
CA SER A 344 24.41 10.39 27.68
C SER A 344 23.10 9.72 28.08
N LEU A 345 23.08 8.41 28.28
CA LEU A 345 21.93 7.62 28.76
C LEU A 345 21.87 7.52 30.29
N ALA A 346 22.94 7.88 31.01
CA ALA A 346 22.97 7.85 32.48
C ALA A 346 21.83 8.65 33.16
N GLY A 347 21.18 9.56 32.43
CA GLY A 347 19.98 10.26 32.90
C GLY A 347 18.67 9.52 32.68
N LEU A 348 18.61 8.44 31.86
CA LEU A 348 17.39 7.68 31.56
C LEU A 348 17.34 6.29 32.22
N GLY A 349 18.44 5.80 32.77
CA GLY A 349 18.46 4.61 33.64
C GLY A 349 18.13 3.26 32.99
N VAL A 350 18.07 3.12 31.64
CA VAL A 350 17.59 1.89 31.00
C VAL A 350 18.54 1.40 29.91
N PRO A 351 19.27 0.32 30.18
CA PRO A 351 20.04 -0.39 29.17
C PRO A 351 19.23 -1.47 28.43
N VAL A 352 18.08 -1.91 28.96
CA VAL A 352 17.33 -3.07 28.45
C VAL A 352 15.89 -2.70 28.11
N ILE A 353 15.48 -3.02 26.89
CA ILE A 353 14.09 -2.87 26.42
C ILE A 353 13.39 -4.24 26.44
N GLU A 354 12.31 -4.35 27.17
CA GLU A 354 11.45 -5.53 27.14
C GLU A 354 10.60 -5.52 25.88
N THR A 355 10.61 -6.61 25.14
CA THR A 355 9.94 -6.74 23.85
C THR A 355 9.51 -8.19 23.59
N LEU A 356 9.07 -8.46 22.38
CA LEU A 356 8.71 -9.79 21.91
C LEU A 356 9.58 -10.16 20.69
N ASN A 357 9.96 -11.41 20.62
CA ASN A 357 10.47 -12.02 19.41
C ASN A 357 9.35 -12.83 18.76
N ALA A 358 9.09 -12.60 17.49
CA ALA A 358 8.07 -13.30 16.75
C ALA A 358 8.71 -14.09 15.59
N LYS A 359 8.42 -15.39 15.54
CA LYS A 359 8.64 -16.18 14.34
C LYS A 359 7.49 -15.90 13.39
N VAL A 360 7.80 -15.37 12.21
CA VAL A 360 6.80 -14.94 11.23
C VAL A 360 7.08 -15.57 9.87
N ARG A 361 6.00 -15.80 9.09
CA ARG A 361 6.06 -16.32 7.74
C ARG A 361 5.42 -15.36 6.74
N SER A 362 6.09 -15.13 5.62
CA SER A 362 5.58 -14.34 4.49
C SER A 362 5.80 -15.10 3.17
N GLY A 363 4.81 -15.84 2.72
CA GLY A 363 4.96 -16.81 1.64
C GLY A 363 5.91 -17.95 2.06
N GLU A 364 7.00 -18.13 1.33
CA GLU A 364 8.03 -19.15 1.64
C GLU A 364 9.11 -18.63 2.61
N LEU A 365 9.11 -17.35 2.92
CA LEU A 365 10.12 -16.72 3.77
C LEU A 365 9.72 -16.84 5.24
N GLU A 366 10.54 -17.49 6.05
CA GLU A 366 10.43 -17.54 7.51
C GLU A 366 11.51 -16.63 8.13
N LEU A 367 11.11 -15.84 9.13
CA LEU A 367 11.97 -14.86 9.81
C LEU A 367 11.68 -14.83 11.30
N ASN A 368 12.72 -14.57 12.09
CA ASN A 368 12.58 -14.18 13.48
C ASN A 368 12.75 -12.66 13.59
N LEU A 369 11.74 -11.98 14.09
CA LEU A 369 11.71 -10.52 14.17
C LEU A 369 11.53 -10.08 15.62
N ARG A 370 12.44 -9.23 16.08
CA ARG A 370 12.27 -8.50 17.33
C ARG A 370 11.24 -7.40 17.08
N LEU A 371 10.14 -7.41 17.80
CA LEU A 371 9.04 -6.48 17.60
C LEU A 371 9.23 -5.18 18.37
N GLN A 372 8.67 -4.10 17.86
CA GLN A 372 8.54 -2.89 18.69
C GLN A 372 7.63 -3.20 19.90
N PRO A 373 8.00 -2.71 21.09
CA PRO A 373 7.11 -2.84 22.25
C PRO A 373 5.71 -2.30 21.95
N PRO A 374 4.65 -2.87 22.57
CA PRO A 374 3.27 -2.43 22.36
C PRO A 374 3.07 -0.94 22.65
N SER A 375 2.24 -0.28 21.86
CA SER A 375 1.87 1.13 22.10
C SER A 375 1.27 1.30 23.50
N GLY A 376 1.72 2.33 24.24
CA GLY A 376 1.28 2.59 25.62
C GLY A 376 1.99 1.78 26.70
N SER A 377 2.92 0.87 26.36
CA SER A 377 3.78 0.22 27.33
C SER A 377 4.94 1.12 27.76
N GLN A 378 5.42 0.94 28.98
CA GLN A 378 6.59 1.67 29.51
C GLN A 378 7.82 1.46 28.61
N ALA A 379 8.06 0.22 28.13
CA ALA A 379 9.14 -0.10 27.22
C ALA A 379 9.04 0.67 25.89
N ARG A 380 7.81 0.90 25.37
CA ARG A 380 7.58 1.71 24.18
C ARG A 380 7.88 3.18 24.41
N GLU A 381 7.44 3.75 25.51
CA GLU A 381 7.73 5.15 25.86
C GLU A 381 9.23 5.38 26.03
N GLN A 382 9.94 4.43 26.63
CA GLN A 382 11.39 4.48 26.77
C GLN A 382 12.11 4.44 25.42
N LEU A 383 11.70 3.53 24.52
CA LEU A 383 12.25 3.44 23.16
C LEU A 383 12.01 4.70 22.36
N ASP A 384 10.79 5.23 22.38
CA ASP A 384 10.42 6.45 21.65
C ASP A 384 11.18 7.69 22.19
N ALA A 385 11.34 7.80 23.52
CA ALA A 385 12.12 8.86 24.17
C ALA A 385 13.59 8.79 23.76
N LEU A 386 14.17 7.59 23.74
CA LEU A 386 15.54 7.36 23.29
C LEU A 386 15.73 7.76 21.83
N LEU A 387 14.88 7.28 20.94
CA LEU A 387 14.94 7.61 19.51
C LEU A 387 14.80 9.11 19.28
N LYS A 388 13.87 9.77 19.97
CA LYS A 388 13.70 11.23 19.90
C LYS A 388 14.95 11.97 20.33
N ARG A 389 15.59 11.53 21.40
CA ARG A 389 16.84 12.12 21.92
C ARG A 389 17.97 11.94 20.93
N LEU A 390 18.23 10.72 20.43
CA LEU A 390 19.26 10.45 19.44
C LEU A 390 19.08 11.29 18.17
N ALA A 391 17.83 11.41 17.68
CA ALA A 391 17.54 12.27 16.53
C ALA A 391 17.82 13.76 16.82
N GLN A 392 17.53 14.25 18.01
CA GLN A 392 17.78 15.62 18.41
C GLN A 392 19.30 15.89 18.51
N GLU A 393 20.05 15.02 19.14
CA GLU A 393 21.51 15.10 19.24
C GLU A 393 22.15 15.10 17.85
N ALA A 394 21.70 14.20 16.95
CA ALA A 394 22.20 14.12 15.58
C ALA A 394 21.92 15.41 14.77
N ARG A 395 20.74 16.02 14.95
CA ARG A 395 20.43 17.32 14.30
C ARG A 395 21.31 18.45 14.82
N THR A 396 21.56 18.48 16.13
CA THR A 396 22.37 19.54 16.77
C THR A 396 23.84 19.43 16.41
N ALA A 397 24.39 18.22 16.27
CA ALA A 397 25.80 18.00 15.92
C ALA A 397 26.16 18.39 14.47
N GLY A 398 25.19 18.68 13.62
CA GLY A 398 25.41 19.12 12.24
C GLY A 398 26.08 18.07 11.33
N LYS A 399 26.60 18.50 10.17
CA LYS A 399 27.08 17.57 9.13
C LYS A 399 28.30 16.71 9.53
N ARG A 400 29.22 17.23 10.35
CA ARG A 400 30.48 16.51 10.71
C ARG A 400 30.31 15.51 11.85
N GLY A 401 29.55 15.84 12.90
CA GLY A 401 29.32 14.95 14.05
C GLY A 401 28.01 14.13 13.94
N GLY A 402 27.06 14.59 13.15
CA GLY A 402 25.73 13.99 13.06
C GLY A 402 25.68 12.64 12.37
N ARG A 403 26.65 12.30 11.50
CA ARG A 403 26.65 11.03 10.74
C ARG A 403 26.71 9.80 11.66
N SER A 404 27.58 9.79 12.65
CA SER A 404 27.70 8.69 13.62
C SER A 404 26.47 8.58 14.52
N LEU A 405 25.87 9.74 14.91
CA LEU A 405 24.67 9.79 15.73
C LEU A 405 23.43 9.33 14.95
N TRP A 406 23.30 9.68 13.67
CA TRP A 406 22.27 9.13 12.79
C TRP A 406 22.42 7.63 12.58
N ARG A 407 23.65 7.12 12.44
CA ARG A 407 23.90 5.69 12.38
C ARG A 407 23.40 4.98 13.63
N ARG A 408 23.67 5.51 14.83
CA ARG A 408 23.17 4.97 16.10
C ARG A 408 21.63 5.00 16.17
N TYR A 409 21.02 6.11 15.77
CA TYR A 409 19.57 6.22 15.71
C TYR A 409 18.96 5.09 14.86
N PHE A 410 19.51 4.86 13.67
CA PHE A 410 18.99 3.83 12.79
C PHE A 410 19.27 2.42 13.30
N LEU A 411 20.43 2.16 13.90
CA LEU A 411 20.72 0.87 14.53
C LEU A 411 19.68 0.52 15.60
N VAL A 412 19.36 1.45 16.50
CA VAL A 412 18.35 1.23 17.54
C VAL A 412 16.96 1.11 16.94
N ARG A 413 16.61 1.96 15.99
CA ARG A 413 15.29 1.93 15.35
C ARG A 413 15.02 0.60 14.62
N ASP A 414 16.01 0.16 13.84
CA ASP A 414 15.86 -1.01 12.96
C ASP A 414 16.05 -2.33 13.71
N ALA A 415 16.57 -2.29 14.93
CA ALA A 415 16.59 -3.44 15.82
C ALA A 415 15.18 -3.95 16.16
N PHE A 416 14.13 -3.12 15.96
CA PHE A 416 12.76 -3.43 16.29
C PHE A 416 11.86 -3.29 15.05
N ALA A 417 11.30 -4.40 14.59
CA ALA A 417 10.35 -4.41 13.49
C ALA A 417 9.04 -3.71 13.89
N SER A 418 8.64 -2.71 13.09
CA SER A 418 7.37 -2.01 13.28
C SER A 418 6.26 -2.75 12.54
N LEU A 419 5.52 -3.58 13.25
CA LEU A 419 4.39 -4.34 12.74
C LEU A 419 3.07 -3.87 13.35
N GLY A 420 1.97 -4.21 12.72
CA GLY A 420 0.63 -3.98 13.25
C GLY A 420 -0.39 -4.94 12.66
N PRO A 421 -1.54 -5.17 13.30
CA PRO A 421 -2.57 -6.06 12.80
C PRO A 421 -3.05 -5.65 11.40
N ALA A 422 -3.12 -6.61 10.48
CA ALA A 422 -3.55 -6.36 9.10
C ALA A 422 -5.07 -6.13 8.98
N ALA A 423 -5.84 -6.49 9.98
CA ALA A 423 -7.30 -6.33 9.98
C ALA A 423 -7.77 -4.86 9.89
N VAL A 424 -6.92 -3.91 10.32
CA VAL A 424 -7.19 -2.46 10.25
C VAL A 424 -6.06 -1.79 9.48
N LEU A 425 -6.39 -1.11 8.39
CA LEU A 425 -5.43 -0.43 7.53
C LEU A 425 -5.80 1.04 7.34
N THR A 426 -4.81 1.88 7.08
CA THR A 426 -5.12 3.18 6.48
C THR A 426 -5.49 2.99 5.00
N VAL A 427 -6.32 3.88 4.46
CA VAL A 427 -6.71 3.86 3.03
C VAL A 427 -5.47 3.88 2.13
N HIS A 428 -4.43 4.65 2.49
CA HIS A 428 -3.17 4.68 1.74
C HIS A 428 -2.51 3.29 1.64
N ARG A 429 -2.51 2.54 2.74
CA ARG A 429 -1.91 1.20 2.77
C ARG A 429 -2.76 0.14 2.08
N SER A 430 -4.03 0.41 1.83
CA SER A 430 -4.92 -0.49 1.09
C SER A 430 -4.79 -0.36 -0.43
N GLN A 431 -4.05 0.62 -0.95
CA GLN A 431 -3.82 0.78 -2.39
C GLN A 431 -3.18 -0.49 -2.98
N GLY A 432 -3.60 -0.88 -4.18
CA GLY A 432 -3.20 -2.14 -4.81
C GLY A 432 -3.83 -3.40 -4.19
N SER A 433 -4.73 -3.25 -3.21
CA SER A 433 -5.43 -4.37 -2.55
C SER A 433 -6.93 -4.35 -2.87
N SER A 434 -7.59 -5.51 -2.71
CA SER A 434 -9.05 -5.60 -2.75
C SER A 434 -9.54 -6.64 -1.76
N PHE A 435 -10.66 -6.36 -1.10
CA PHE A 435 -11.21 -7.15 0.00
C PHE A 435 -12.65 -7.56 -0.30
N GLY A 436 -13.14 -8.61 0.34
CA GLY A 436 -14.54 -9.02 0.22
C GLY A 436 -15.48 -7.91 0.71
N GLU A 437 -15.42 -7.60 1.99
CA GLU A 437 -16.13 -6.51 2.63
C GLU A 437 -15.18 -5.46 3.17
N VAL A 438 -15.55 -4.18 3.07
CA VAL A 438 -14.76 -3.06 3.57
C VAL A 438 -15.61 -2.22 4.52
N PHE A 439 -15.06 -2.02 5.71
CA PHE A 439 -15.64 -1.18 6.76
C PHE A 439 -14.89 0.14 6.81
N VAL A 440 -15.50 1.21 6.29
CA VAL A 440 -14.87 2.53 6.19
C VAL A 440 -15.17 3.36 7.44
N ALA A 441 -14.13 3.76 8.15
CA ALA A 441 -14.26 4.56 9.36
C ALA A 441 -14.67 6.02 9.08
N ASP A 442 -15.21 6.67 10.09
CA ASP A 442 -15.74 8.03 10.03
C ASP A 442 -14.70 9.10 9.68
N ASP A 443 -13.41 8.87 9.96
CA ASP A 443 -12.35 9.84 9.68
C ASP A 443 -11.95 9.95 8.20
N VAL A 444 -12.43 9.04 7.35
CA VAL A 444 -12.28 9.12 5.89
C VAL A 444 -13.12 10.26 5.30
N PHE A 445 -14.29 10.51 5.89
CA PHE A 445 -15.22 11.56 5.48
C PHE A 445 -15.14 12.74 6.45
N PRO A 446 -14.79 13.97 5.99
CA PRO A 446 -14.81 15.15 6.86
C PRO A 446 -16.26 15.49 7.26
N ARG A 447 -16.44 16.13 8.41
CA ARG A 447 -17.75 16.58 8.87
C ARG A 447 -18.32 17.74 8.07
N SER A 448 -17.48 18.55 7.43
CA SER A 448 -17.86 19.66 6.57
C SER A 448 -16.74 19.94 5.55
N LEU A 449 -17.09 19.87 4.27
CA LEU A 449 -16.18 20.24 3.16
C LEU A 449 -15.96 21.74 3.06
N GLU A 450 -16.96 22.56 3.37
CA GLU A 450 -16.89 24.01 3.24
C GLU A 450 -15.77 24.64 4.09
N ARG A 451 -15.37 23.96 5.15
CA ARG A 451 -14.29 24.39 6.05
C ARG A 451 -12.89 24.01 5.58
N LEU A 452 -12.80 23.25 4.48
CA LEU A 452 -11.54 22.76 3.95
C LEU A 452 -11.11 23.57 2.73
N ALA A 453 -9.81 23.78 2.56
CA ALA A 453 -9.23 24.30 1.33
C ALA A 453 -9.51 23.33 0.15
N ARG A 454 -9.54 23.85 -1.08
CA ARG A 454 -9.95 23.10 -2.28
C ARG A 454 -9.12 21.83 -2.52
N ASP A 455 -7.82 21.91 -2.32
CA ASP A 455 -6.91 20.77 -2.42
C ASP A 455 -7.24 19.66 -1.41
N ARG A 456 -7.61 20.04 -0.18
CA ARG A 456 -8.06 19.11 0.85
C ARG A 456 -9.41 18.47 0.52
N GLN A 457 -10.32 19.20 -0.12
CA GLN A 457 -11.59 18.65 -0.60
C GLN A 457 -11.34 17.58 -1.66
N VAL A 458 -10.45 17.85 -2.64
CA VAL A 458 -10.04 16.89 -3.67
C VAL A 458 -9.42 15.66 -3.04
N PHE A 459 -8.51 15.85 -2.10
CA PHE A 459 -7.86 14.76 -1.38
C PHE A 459 -8.87 13.84 -0.66
N HIS A 460 -9.82 14.39 0.09
CA HIS A 460 -10.84 13.57 0.75
C HIS A 460 -11.74 12.85 -0.24
N GLN A 461 -12.02 13.44 -1.40
CA GLN A 461 -12.77 12.79 -2.47
C GLN A 461 -12.02 11.55 -3.00
N GLN A 462 -10.73 11.69 -3.27
CA GLN A 462 -9.87 10.59 -3.69
C GLN A 462 -9.75 9.53 -2.59
N LEU A 463 -9.62 9.95 -1.33
CA LEU A 463 -9.53 9.06 -0.18
C LEU A 463 -10.79 8.18 -0.05
N ALA A 464 -11.96 8.79 -0.11
CA ALA A 464 -13.24 8.09 -0.05
C ALA A 464 -13.45 7.15 -1.25
N TYR A 465 -13.10 7.62 -2.47
CA TYR A 465 -13.14 6.80 -3.67
C TYR A 465 -12.25 5.56 -3.54
N VAL A 466 -10.99 5.75 -3.10
CA VAL A 466 -10.07 4.62 -2.92
C VAL A 466 -10.61 3.66 -1.87
N ALA A 467 -11.07 4.15 -0.71
CA ALA A 467 -11.59 3.29 0.36
C ALA A 467 -12.74 2.41 -0.12
N VAL A 468 -13.73 3.00 -0.81
CA VAL A 468 -14.89 2.27 -1.34
C VAL A 468 -14.50 1.30 -2.46
N SER A 469 -13.61 1.71 -3.35
CA SER A 469 -13.18 0.89 -4.50
C SER A 469 -12.36 -0.35 -4.10
N ARG A 470 -11.95 -0.47 -2.83
CA ARG A 470 -11.27 -1.69 -2.32
C ARG A 470 -12.21 -2.85 -2.11
N ALA A 471 -13.52 -2.62 -1.99
CA ALA A 471 -14.50 -3.66 -1.76
C ALA A 471 -14.89 -4.41 -3.05
N ARG A 472 -15.05 -5.73 -2.93
CA ARG A 472 -15.59 -6.58 -4.01
C ARG A 472 -17.09 -6.78 -3.87
N HIS A 473 -17.58 -6.97 -2.63
CA HIS A 473 -18.95 -7.40 -2.38
C HIS A 473 -19.70 -6.47 -1.43
N GLY A 474 -19.04 -5.89 -0.43
CA GLY A 474 -19.72 -5.10 0.58
C GLY A 474 -18.95 -3.88 1.05
N VAL A 475 -19.64 -2.74 1.21
CA VAL A 475 -19.12 -1.53 1.82
C VAL A 475 -20.03 -1.08 2.94
N TYR A 476 -19.46 -0.83 4.10
CA TYR A 476 -20.16 -0.30 5.25
C TYR A 476 -19.50 1.00 5.71
N LEU A 477 -20.27 2.07 5.67
CA LEU A 477 -19.84 3.42 6.06
C LEU A 477 -20.41 3.77 7.41
N VAL A 478 -19.69 4.59 8.19
CA VAL A 478 -20.26 5.25 9.37
C VAL A 478 -21.08 6.44 8.90
N GLY A 479 -22.36 6.52 9.31
CA GLY A 479 -23.24 7.64 9.05
C GLY A 479 -23.53 8.45 10.31
N ASP A 480 -23.85 9.73 10.11
CA ASP A 480 -24.21 10.65 11.20
C ASP A 480 -25.22 11.70 10.72
N GLY A 481 -26.49 11.39 10.91
CA GLY A 481 -27.56 12.38 10.69
C GLY A 481 -28.26 12.32 9.33
N HIS A 482 -28.76 13.47 8.87
CA HIS A 482 -29.71 13.54 7.76
C HIS A 482 -29.24 14.45 6.59
N ARG A 483 -28.04 15.02 6.69
CA ARG A 483 -27.54 15.93 5.66
C ARG A 483 -27.32 15.18 4.35
N ASN A 484 -27.76 15.80 3.24
CA ASN A 484 -27.61 15.26 1.90
C ASN A 484 -28.27 13.88 1.66
N ALA A 485 -29.26 13.48 2.49
CA ALA A 485 -29.89 12.17 2.40
C ALA A 485 -30.49 11.89 1.01
N ALA A 486 -31.10 12.89 0.37
CA ALA A 486 -31.66 12.74 -0.98
C ALA A 486 -30.59 12.42 -2.03
N SER A 487 -29.45 13.14 -1.99
CA SER A 487 -28.33 12.93 -2.93
C SER A 487 -27.69 11.55 -2.74
N TRP A 488 -27.46 11.14 -1.49
CA TRP A 488 -26.93 9.83 -1.15
C TRP A 488 -27.90 8.71 -1.51
N SER A 489 -29.18 8.88 -1.21
CA SER A 489 -30.23 7.89 -1.55
C SER A 489 -30.34 7.69 -3.07
N LYS A 490 -30.29 8.79 -3.85
CA LYS A 490 -30.29 8.73 -5.31
C LYS A 490 -29.03 8.02 -5.84
N ALA A 491 -27.86 8.32 -5.28
CA ALA A 491 -26.60 7.70 -5.70
C ALA A 491 -26.54 6.19 -5.41
N LEU A 492 -27.12 5.74 -4.30
CA LEU A 492 -27.11 4.34 -3.90
C LEU A 492 -28.16 3.49 -4.65
N ARG A 493 -29.31 4.07 -4.99
CA ARG A 493 -30.42 3.35 -5.67
C ARG A 493 -30.29 3.29 -7.18
N GLY A 494 -29.36 4.08 -7.77
CA GLY A 494 -29.28 4.25 -9.23
C GLY A 494 -30.32 5.23 -9.76
N SER A 495 -30.02 5.87 -10.87
CA SER A 495 -31.05 6.48 -11.68
C SER A 495 -31.83 5.34 -12.34
N VAL A 496 -33.03 5.07 -11.84
CA VAL A 496 -34.05 4.28 -12.58
C VAL A 496 -34.36 5.04 -13.85
#